data_168fdd387e669286e4cf96e78833d8cd
#
_entry.id   168fdd387e669286e4cf96e78833d8cd
#
_cell.length_a   1.000
_cell.length_b   1.000
_cell.length_c   1.000
_cell.angle_alpha   90.00
_cell.angle_beta   90.00
_cell.angle_gamma   90.00
#
_symmetry.space_group_name_H-M   'P 1'
#
loop_
_entity.id
_entity.type
_entity.pdbx_description
1 polymer ?
#
loop_
_entity_poly.entity_id
_entity_poly.type
_entity_poly.pdbx_seq_one_letter_code
_entity_poly.pdbx_strand_id
1 'polypeptide(L)'
;MSTKTHWEKIYKEKSPKEVSWTQEIPKSSIDFFKDFKIDKKAAIIDVGGGESRFVDYLINEGYQNISVLDISKNAIDKTKERVGEKSKNINWIVCDINEFNPTQKYAFWHDRAVFHFLTSKVEIKRYAETVKLNAEAFVIGTFSTSGPKKCSGLDITQYDEKSLTKLFTQDNIVIKRVEYINHTTPFETIQN
;
A
#
# COMPACT_ATOMS: atom_id res chain seq x y z
N MET A 1 3.70 5.38 -22.14
CA MET A 1 4.68 4.74 -21.22
C MET A 1 3.85 3.84 -20.32
N SER A 2 4.25 2.59 -20.08
CA SER A 2 3.50 1.71 -19.17
C SER A 2 3.66 2.18 -17.71
N THR A 3 2.70 1.84 -16.85
CA THR A 3 2.73 2.15 -15.40
C THR A 3 4.02 1.62 -14.76
N LYS A 4 4.44 0.42 -15.11
CA LYS A 4 5.71 -0.17 -14.66
C LYS A 4 6.92 0.69 -15.04
N THR A 5 7.04 1.06 -16.31
CA THR A 5 8.16 1.89 -16.80
C THR A 5 8.21 3.25 -16.10
N HIS A 6 7.04 3.84 -15.82
CA HIS A 6 6.93 5.09 -15.07
C HIS A 6 7.51 4.95 -13.66
N TRP A 7 7.07 3.95 -12.90
CA TRP A 7 7.53 3.73 -11.52
C TRP A 7 9.00 3.32 -11.45
N GLU A 8 9.47 2.47 -12.37
CA GLU A 8 10.89 2.12 -12.46
C GLU A 8 11.77 3.37 -12.67
N LYS A 9 11.32 4.29 -13.54
CA LYS A 9 12.03 5.57 -13.75
C LYS A 9 12.01 6.43 -12.48
N ILE A 10 10.85 6.61 -11.85
CA ILE A 10 10.72 7.41 -10.61
C ILE A 10 11.69 6.90 -9.56
N TYR A 11 11.66 5.60 -9.26
CA TYR A 11 12.52 5.03 -8.21
C TYR A 11 13.99 4.93 -8.60
N LYS A 12 14.32 4.97 -9.88
CA LYS A 12 15.71 5.08 -10.34
C LYS A 12 16.28 6.48 -10.17
N GLU A 13 15.48 7.50 -10.49
CA GLU A 13 15.97 8.89 -10.62
C GLU A 13 15.77 9.71 -9.35
N LYS A 14 14.80 9.37 -8.49
CA LYS A 14 14.45 10.16 -7.30
C LYS A 14 14.87 9.50 -6.00
N SER A 15 15.27 10.33 -5.07
CA SER A 15 15.48 9.96 -3.68
C SER A 15 14.16 10.05 -2.88
N PRO A 16 14.08 9.46 -1.68
CA PRO A 16 12.90 9.56 -0.81
C PRO A 16 12.48 10.99 -0.48
N LYS A 17 13.42 11.93 -0.44
CA LYS A 17 13.16 13.36 -0.15
C LYS A 17 12.53 14.12 -1.32
N GLU A 18 12.55 13.53 -2.52
CA GLU A 18 12.04 14.14 -3.75
C GLU A 18 10.70 13.59 -4.20
N VAL A 19 10.07 12.77 -3.36
CA VAL A 19 8.76 12.17 -3.64
C VAL A 19 7.75 12.51 -2.54
N SER A 20 6.52 12.81 -2.92
CA SER A 20 5.52 13.38 -2.01
C SER A 20 4.97 12.38 -0.97
N TRP A 21 5.07 11.09 -1.21
CA TRP A 21 4.47 10.04 -0.36
C TRP A 21 5.40 9.49 0.72
N THR A 22 6.66 9.88 0.74
CA THR A 22 7.61 9.37 1.73
C THR A 22 7.29 9.86 3.13
N GLN A 23 7.34 8.93 4.07
CA GLN A 23 7.24 9.17 5.51
C GLN A 23 8.31 8.35 6.22
N GLU A 24 9.12 8.97 7.08
CA GLU A 24 10.09 8.23 7.90
C GLU A 24 9.40 7.28 8.89
N ILE A 25 8.27 7.72 9.43
CA ILE A 25 7.40 6.89 10.26
C ILE A 25 6.00 6.97 9.66
N PRO A 26 5.49 5.90 9.04
CA PRO A 26 4.14 5.87 8.49
C PRO A 26 3.10 5.72 9.61
N LYS A 27 2.95 6.76 10.40
CA LYS A 27 2.19 6.76 11.65
C LYS A 27 0.76 6.27 11.45
N SER A 28 0.06 6.77 10.45
CA SER A 28 -1.31 6.34 10.16
C SER A 28 -1.40 4.85 9.85
N SER A 29 -0.50 4.32 9.00
CA SER A 29 -0.44 2.89 8.69
C SER A 29 -0.23 2.04 9.94
N ILE A 30 0.68 2.47 10.81
CA ILE A 30 1.01 1.78 12.06
C ILE A 30 -0.17 1.83 13.04
N ASP A 31 -0.82 2.99 13.17
CA ASP A 31 -1.96 3.17 14.08
C ASP A 31 -3.14 2.28 13.65
N PHE A 32 -3.49 2.28 12.35
CA PHE A 32 -4.53 1.38 11.84
C PHE A 32 -4.17 -0.10 12.00
N PHE A 33 -2.90 -0.46 11.74
CA PHE A 33 -2.44 -1.84 11.89
C PHE A 33 -2.60 -2.35 13.32
N LYS A 34 -2.26 -1.53 14.32
CA LYS A 34 -2.34 -1.89 15.75
C LYS A 34 -3.76 -2.22 16.22
N ASP A 35 -4.79 -1.66 15.56
CA ASP A 35 -6.18 -1.92 15.90
C ASP A 35 -6.59 -3.40 15.68
N PHE A 36 -5.83 -4.15 14.88
CA PHE A 36 -6.15 -5.53 14.50
C PHE A 36 -5.46 -6.61 15.35
N LYS A 37 -4.46 -6.27 16.14
CA LYS A 37 -3.73 -7.20 17.03
C LYS A 37 -3.25 -8.47 16.30
N ILE A 38 -2.64 -8.30 15.14
CA ILE A 38 -2.18 -9.40 14.28
C ILE A 38 -1.11 -10.23 14.99
N ASP A 39 -1.20 -11.55 14.92
CA ASP A 39 -0.18 -12.47 15.44
C ASP A 39 1.15 -12.29 14.69
N LYS A 40 2.27 -12.43 15.40
CA LYS A 40 3.63 -12.23 14.84
C LYS A 40 4.01 -13.24 13.73
N LYS A 41 3.33 -14.38 13.65
CA LYS A 41 3.55 -15.41 12.63
C LYS A 41 2.52 -15.37 11.50
N ALA A 42 1.46 -14.59 11.68
CA ALA A 42 0.42 -14.46 10.67
C ALA A 42 0.94 -13.76 9.40
N ALA A 43 0.40 -14.14 8.24
CA ALA A 43 0.81 -13.58 6.97
C ALA A 43 0.32 -12.13 6.82
N ILE A 44 1.24 -11.23 6.48
CA ILE A 44 0.99 -9.82 6.23
C ILE A 44 1.47 -9.47 4.83
N ILE A 45 0.72 -8.67 4.09
CA ILE A 45 1.16 -8.10 2.82
C ILE A 45 1.08 -6.58 2.84
N ASP A 46 2.18 -5.93 2.39
CA ASP A 46 2.27 -4.49 2.12
C ASP A 46 2.28 -4.28 0.60
N VAL A 47 1.18 -3.77 0.07
CA VAL A 47 0.97 -3.54 -1.37
C VAL A 47 1.41 -2.14 -1.74
N GLY A 48 2.28 -2.03 -2.76
CA GLY A 48 2.96 -0.78 -3.09
C GLY A 48 3.98 -0.37 -2.03
N GLY A 49 4.45 -1.35 -1.25
CA GLY A 49 5.36 -1.14 -0.14
C GLY A 49 6.82 -0.90 -0.55
N GLY A 50 7.11 -0.75 -1.84
CA GLY A 50 8.46 -0.75 -2.39
C GLY A 50 9.51 0.02 -1.59
N GLU A 51 9.34 1.31 -1.38
CA GLU A 51 10.25 2.14 -0.56
C GLU A 51 9.60 2.58 0.79
N SER A 52 8.47 1.96 1.15
CA SER A 52 7.74 2.20 2.40
C SER A 52 8.57 1.82 3.64
N ARG A 53 8.36 2.57 4.71
CA ARG A 53 8.92 2.28 6.05
C ARG A 53 8.00 1.40 6.89
N PHE A 54 6.87 0.97 6.36
CA PHE A 54 5.97 0.08 7.09
C PHE A 54 6.59 -1.32 7.29
N VAL A 55 7.31 -1.82 6.29
CA VAL A 55 8.07 -3.08 6.43
C VAL A 55 9.15 -3.00 7.51
N ASP A 56 9.83 -1.84 7.65
CA ASP A 56 10.83 -1.63 8.72
C ASP A 56 10.17 -1.74 10.10
N TYR A 57 8.99 -1.15 10.28
CA TYR A 57 8.21 -1.27 11.50
C TYR A 57 7.85 -2.74 11.78
N LEU A 58 7.32 -3.47 10.79
CA LEU A 58 6.95 -4.87 10.96
C LEU A 58 8.14 -5.74 11.37
N ILE A 59 9.30 -5.54 10.74
CA ILE A 59 10.54 -6.24 11.07
C ILE A 59 10.97 -5.94 12.51
N ASN A 60 10.96 -4.68 12.91
CA ASN A 60 11.41 -4.26 14.24
C ASN A 60 10.47 -4.76 15.35
N GLU A 61 9.18 -4.88 15.05
CA GLU A 61 8.19 -5.46 15.95
C GLU A 61 8.24 -7.01 16.00
N GLY A 62 9.08 -7.65 15.18
CA GLY A 62 9.27 -9.10 15.18
C GLY A 62 8.21 -9.90 14.42
N TYR A 63 7.53 -9.29 13.45
CA TYR A 63 6.66 -10.03 12.52
C TYR A 63 7.51 -10.90 11.60
N GLN A 64 7.07 -12.15 11.34
CA GLN A 64 7.90 -13.19 10.71
C GLN A 64 7.46 -13.56 9.30
N ASN A 65 6.20 -13.32 8.95
CA ASN A 65 5.64 -13.73 7.67
C ASN A 65 5.16 -12.49 6.89
N ILE A 66 6.12 -11.76 6.34
CA ILE A 66 5.91 -10.49 5.67
C ILE A 66 6.10 -10.67 4.17
N SER A 67 5.12 -10.21 3.38
CA SER A 67 5.25 -10.04 1.94
C SER A 67 5.21 -8.54 1.60
N VAL A 68 6.05 -8.11 0.67
CA VAL A 68 6.03 -6.76 0.11
C VAL A 68 5.86 -6.88 -1.39
N LEU A 69 4.81 -6.28 -1.92
CA LEU A 69 4.52 -6.24 -3.34
C LEU A 69 4.72 -4.83 -3.87
N ASP A 70 5.43 -4.70 -4.97
CA ASP A 70 5.53 -3.46 -5.74
C ASP A 70 5.71 -3.77 -7.23
N ILE A 71 5.24 -2.86 -8.07
CA ILE A 71 5.43 -2.96 -9.53
C ILE A 71 6.87 -2.65 -9.94
N SER A 72 7.60 -1.86 -9.13
CA SER A 72 8.97 -1.44 -9.37
C SER A 72 9.99 -2.35 -8.67
N LYS A 73 10.84 -2.98 -9.49
CA LYS A 73 12.00 -3.70 -8.97
C LYS A 73 13.00 -2.76 -8.28
N ASN A 74 13.18 -1.55 -8.83
CA ASN A 74 14.09 -0.56 -8.23
C ASN A 74 13.65 -0.17 -6.81
N ALA A 75 12.35 0.00 -6.58
CA ALA A 75 11.81 0.28 -5.25
C ALA A 75 12.09 -0.87 -4.25
N ILE A 76 11.83 -2.09 -4.69
CA ILE A 76 12.10 -3.31 -3.90
C ILE A 76 13.60 -3.43 -3.58
N ASP A 77 14.48 -3.25 -4.58
CA ASP A 77 15.92 -3.39 -4.37
C ASP A 77 16.47 -2.36 -3.38
N LYS A 78 16.03 -1.10 -3.46
CA LYS A 78 16.39 -0.07 -2.48
C LYS A 78 15.95 -0.44 -1.06
N THR A 79 14.77 -1.01 -0.91
CA THR A 79 14.29 -1.44 0.40
C THR A 79 15.05 -2.65 0.93
N LYS A 80 15.38 -3.62 0.07
CA LYS A 80 16.24 -4.74 0.44
C LYS A 80 17.62 -4.28 0.94
N GLU A 81 18.23 -3.33 0.24
CA GLU A 81 19.50 -2.73 0.65
C GLU A 81 19.37 -2.04 2.02
N ARG A 82 18.32 -1.23 2.21
CA ARG A 82 18.07 -0.50 3.46
C ARG A 82 17.86 -1.42 4.66
N VAL A 83 17.07 -2.51 4.52
CA VAL A 83 16.79 -3.44 5.63
C VAL A 83 17.91 -4.48 5.82
N GLY A 84 18.84 -4.59 4.86
CA GLY A 84 20.04 -5.41 4.95
C GLY A 84 19.74 -6.91 5.12
N GLU A 85 20.45 -7.58 6.01
CA GLU A 85 20.32 -9.03 6.24
C GLU A 85 18.90 -9.49 6.59
N LYS A 86 18.09 -8.63 7.22
CA LYS A 86 16.69 -8.94 7.55
C LYS A 86 15.82 -9.12 6.30
N SER A 87 16.27 -8.61 5.14
CA SER A 87 15.56 -8.76 3.86
C SER A 87 15.41 -10.20 3.40
N LYS A 88 16.27 -11.11 3.86
CA LYS A 88 16.23 -12.56 3.53
C LYS A 88 14.98 -13.26 4.04
N ASN A 89 14.33 -12.69 5.05
CA ASN A 89 13.14 -13.26 5.68
C ASN A 89 11.83 -12.64 5.14
N ILE A 90 11.92 -11.78 4.13
CA ILE A 90 10.77 -11.10 3.52
C ILE A 90 10.49 -11.72 2.16
N ASN A 91 9.21 -11.96 1.87
CA ASN A 91 8.76 -12.38 0.55
C ASN A 91 8.58 -11.15 -0.35
N TRP A 92 9.52 -10.91 -1.24
CA TRP A 92 9.51 -9.77 -2.16
C TRP A 92 8.86 -10.15 -3.49
N ILE A 93 7.81 -9.42 -3.85
CA ILE A 93 6.99 -9.70 -5.04
C ILE A 93 7.06 -8.48 -5.97
N VAL A 94 7.72 -8.64 -7.13
CA VAL A 94 7.74 -7.60 -8.18
C VAL A 94 6.63 -7.93 -9.18
N CYS A 95 5.48 -7.30 -9.02
CA CYS A 95 4.29 -7.59 -9.81
C CYS A 95 3.37 -6.37 -9.92
N ASP A 96 2.69 -6.22 -11.06
CA ASP A 96 1.54 -5.32 -11.16
C ASP A 96 0.39 -5.90 -10.32
N ILE A 97 -0.25 -5.08 -9.51
CA ILE A 97 -1.36 -5.53 -8.65
C ILE A 97 -2.53 -6.10 -9.49
N ASN A 98 -2.69 -5.64 -10.72
CA ASN A 98 -3.68 -6.16 -11.65
C ASN A 98 -3.38 -7.60 -12.12
N GLU A 99 -2.13 -8.04 -12.02
CA GLU A 99 -1.69 -9.39 -12.40
C GLU A 99 -1.45 -10.28 -11.17
N PHE A 100 -1.50 -9.70 -9.98
CA PHE A 100 -1.23 -10.42 -8.74
C PHE A 100 -2.33 -11.42 -8.42
N ASN A 101 -1.92 -12.68 -8.26
CA ASN A 101 -2.77 -13.76 -7.81
C ASN A 101 -2.19 -14.31 -6.50
N PRO A 102 -2.79 -14.00 -5.34
CA PRO A 102 -2.33 -14.49 -4.06
C PRO A 102 -2.29 -16.02 -4.00
N THR A 103 -1.19 -16.58 -3.51
CA THR A 103 -1.04 -18.03 -3.29
C THR A 103 -1.37 -18.45 -1.87
N GLN A 104 -1.67 -17.49 -1.00
CA GLN A 104 -2.08 -17.69 0.38
C GLN A 104 -3.08 -16.62 0.81
N LYS A 105 -3.79 -16.86 1.90
CA LYS A 105 -4.55 -15.80 2.60
C LYS A 105 -3.62 -14.99 3.50
N TYR A 106 -3.96 -13.72 3.65
CA TYR A 106 -3.24 -12.79 4.53
C TYR A 106 -4.13 -12.42 5.72
N ALA A 107 -3.61 -12.52 6.92
CA ALA A 107 -4.28 -12.01 8.11
C ALA A 107 -4.42 -10.48 8.07
N PHE A 108 -3.48 -9.81 7.37
CA PHE A 108 -3.54 -8.37 7.18
C PHE A 108 -3.03 -7.96 5.79
N TRP A 109 -3.84 -7.15 5.10
CA TRP A 109 -3.51 -6.55 3.82
C TRP A 109 -3.41 -5.04 4.00
N HIS A 110 -2.25 -4.48 3.75
CA HIS A 110 -2.02 -3.05 3.79
C HIS A 110 -1.82 -2.52 2.37
N ASP A 111 -2.54 -1.45 2.04
CA ASP A 111 -2.34 -0.67 0.82
C ASP A 111 -2.41 0.80 1.17
N ARG A 112 -1.29 1.47 1.03
CA ARG A 112 -1.25 2.92 1.13
C ARG A 112 -0.78 3.49 -0.19
N ALA A 113 -1.74 4.02 -0.96
CA ALA A 113 -1.48 4.73 -2.20
C ALA A 113 -1.19 3.88 -3.45
N VAL A 114 -1.70 2.63 -3.55
CA VAL A 114 -1.72 1.88 -4.81
C VAL A 114 -3.12 1.87 -5.40
N PHE A 115 -4.13 1.58 -4.60
CA PHE A 115 -5.51 1.42 -5.03
C PHE A 115 -6.04 2.61 -5.85
N HIS A 116 -5.67 3.83 -5.51
CA HIS A 116 -6.13 5.02 -6.23
C HIS A 116 -5.57 5.15 -7.67
N PHE A 117 -4.49 4.44 -8.02
CA PHE A 117 -3.97 4.41 -9.40
C PHE A 117 -4.79 3.51 -10.32
N LEU A 118 -5.67 2.68 -9.78
CA LEU A 118 -6.62 1.91 -10.58
C LEU A 118 -7.75 2.83 -11.02
N THR A 119 -7.83 3.12 -12.32
CA THR A 119 -8.79 4.08 -12.87
C THR A 119 -9.90 3.42 -13.68
N SER A 120 -9.73 2.18 -14.12
CA SER A 120 -10.79 1.44 -14.80
C SER A 120 -11.69 0.70 -13.80
N LYS A 121 -12.99 0.67 -14.09
CA LYS A 121 -13.97 -0.06 -13.25
C LYS A 121 -13.64 -1.55 -13.13
N VAL A 122 -13.03 -2.13 -14.16
CA VAL A 122 -12.67 -3.56 -14.18
C VAL A 122 -11.53 -3.82 -13.20
N GLU A 123 -10.47 -3.01 -13.24
CA GLU A 123 -9.32 -3.11 -12.31
C GLU A 123 -9.74 -2.87 -10.86
N ILE A 124 -10.53 -1.82 -10.62
CA ILE A 124 -11.05 -1.49 -9.28
C ILE A 124 -11.85 -2.67 -8.71
N LYS A 125 -12.76 -3.25 -9.50
CA LYS A 125 -13.57 -4.40 -9.09
C LYS A 125 -12.70 -5.61 -8.82
N ARG A 126 -11.77 -5.94 -9.72
CA ARG A 126 -10.83 -7.07 -9.56
C ARG A 126 -10.00 -6.93 -8.28
N TYR A 127 -9.44 -5.75 -8.04
CA TYR A 127 -8.68 -5.47 -6.82
C TYR A 127 -9.53 -5.71 -5.57
N ALA A 128 -10.73 -5.12 -5.50
CA ALA A 128 -11.63 -5.28 -4.37
C ALA A 128 -12.00 -6.75 -4.13
N GLU A 129 -12.25 -7.52 -5.20
CA GLU A 129 -12.51 -8.96 -5.10
C GLU A 129 -11.27 -9.72 -4.59
N THR A 130 -10.08 -9.39 -5.09
CA THR A 130 -8.82 -10.00 -4.65
C THR A 130 -8.61 -9.77 -3.15
N VAL A 131 -8.79 -8.54 -2.65
CA VAL A 131 -8.68 -8.23 -1.23
C VAL A 131 -9.71 -9.00 -0.41
N LYS A 132 -10.98 -8.96 -0.80
CA LYS A 132 -12.08 -9.63 -0.07
C LYS A 132 -11.90 -11.15 0.04
N LEU A 133 -11.31 -11.77 -0.98
CA LEU A 133 -11.09 -13.22 -1.01
C LEU A 133 -9.86 -13.65 -0.23
N ASN A 134 -8.84 -12.78 -0.12
CA ASN A 134 -7.53 -13.18 0.37
C ASN A 134 -7.06 -12.43 1.62
N ALA A 135 -7.83 -11.50 2.17
CA ALA A 135 -7.50 -10.78 3.39
C ALA A 135 -8.55 -11.03 4.50
N GLU A 136 -8.10 -11.28 5.72
CA GLU A 136 -8.97 -11.35 6.91
C GLU A 136 -9.25 -9.94 7.46
N ALA A 137 -8.25 -9.08 7.40
CA ALA A 137 -8.35 -7.66 7.73
C ALA A 137 -7.54 -6.84 6.69
N PHE A 138 -7.98 -5.62 6.41
CA PHE A 138 -7.25 -4.76 5.48
C PHE A 138 -7.38 -3.28 5.82
N VAL A 139 -6.40 -2.53 5.37
CA VAL A 139 -6.38 -1.07 5.40
C VAL A 139 -6.07 -0.56 3.99
N ILE A 140 -6.90 0.34 3.50
CA ILE A 140 -6.73 0.99 2.21
C ILE A 140 -6.59 2.50 2.44
N GLY A 141 -5.42 3.04 2.09
CA GLY A 141 -5.17 4.48 2.09
C GLY A 141 -5.23 5.05 0.67
N THR A 142 -6.08 6.05 0.47
CA THR A 142 -6.32 6.64 -0.86
C THR A 142 -6.58 8.14 -0.77
N PHE A 143 -6.59 8.85 -1.89
CA PHE A 143 -6.96 10.26 -1.90
C PHE A 143 -8.47 10.44 -1.75
N SER A 144 -8.85 11.44 -0.93
CA SER A 144 -10.24 11.85 -0.74
C SER A 144 -10.79 12.57 -1.99
N THR A 145 -12.10 12.71 -2.07
CA THR A 145 -12.78 13.44 -3.16
C THR A 145 -12.42 14.94 -3.21
N SER A 146 -11.88 15.49 -2.12
CA SER A 146 -11.34 16.85 -2.06
C SER A 146 -9.83 16.94 -2.35
N GLY A 147 -9.16 15.79 -2.49
CA GLY A 147 -7.73 15.70 -2.77
C GLY A 147 -7.37 15.95 -4.25
N PRO A 148 -6.11 15.77 -4.62
CA PRO A 148 -5.65 15.95 -6.00
C PRO A 148 -6.28 14.92 -6.95
N LYS A 149 -6.38 15.28 -8.23
CA LYS A 149 -6.83 14.38 -9.30
C LYS A 149 -5.68 13.63 -9.97
N LYS A 150 -4.44 13.97 -9.64
CA LYS A 150 -3.23 13.33 -10.15
C LYS A 150 -2.23 13.12 -9.03
N CYS A 151 -1.51 12.01 -9.10
CA CYS A 151 -0.37 11.71 -8.24
C CYS A 151 0.80 11.27 -9.11
N SER A 152 1.99 11.83 -8.88
CA SER A 152 3.20 11.54 -9.69
C SER A 152 3.00 11.70 -11.21
N GLY A 153 2.12 12.62 -11.63
CA GLY A 153 1.79 12.83 -13.04
C GLY A 153 0.78 11.84 -13.63
N LEU A 154 0.36 10.83 -12.88
CA LEU A 154 -0.67 9.86 -13.29
C LEU A 154 -2.04 10.29 -12.79
N ASP A 155 -3.07 9.97 -13.57
CA ASP A 155 -4.47 10.13 -13.15
C ASP A 155 -4.77 9.13 -12.03
N ILE A 156 -5.63 9.54 -11.10
CA ILE A 156 -6.05 8.71 -9.98
C ILE A 156 -7.56 8.73 -9.79
N THR A 157 -8.07 7.71 -9.11
CA THR A 157 -9.45 7.66 -8.63
C THR A 157 -9.49 8.15 -7.19
N GLN A 158 -10.37 9.11 -6.92
CA GLN A 158 -10.63 9.64 -5.58
C GLN A 158 -11.79 8.89 -4.93
N TYR A 159 -11.73 8.75 -3.60
CA TYR A 159 -12.74 8.00 -2.86
C TYR A 159 -13.24 8.79 -1.65
N ASP A 160 -14.47 8.50 -1.27
CA ASP A 160 -15.06 8.84 0.02
C ASP A 160 -15.47 7.56 0.77
N GLU A 161 -15.89 7.69 2.01
CA GLU A 161 -16.35 6.56 2.82
C GLU A 161 -17.45 5.76 2.13
N LYS A 162 -18.41 6.44 1.50
CA LYS A 162 -19.56 5.81 0.83
C LYS A 162 -19.12 4.94 -0.36
N SER A 163 -18.21 5.43 -1.18
CA SER A 163 -17.70 4.70 -2.34
C SER A 163 -16.82 3.51 -1.94
N LEU A 164 -15.97 3.67 -0.91
CA LEU A 164 -15.19 2.56 -0.36
C LEU A 164 -16.10 1.51 0.29
N THR A 165 -17.08 1.93 1.08
CA THR A 165 -18.07 1.02 1.67
C THR A 165 -18.75 0.19 0.60
N LYS A 166 -19.23 0.81 -0.48
CA LYS A 166 -19.89 0.10 -1.58
C LYS A 166 -19.00 -0.93 -2.26
N LEU A 167 -17.69 -0.68 -2.34
CA LEU A 167 -16.73 -1.59 -2.99
C LEU A 167 -16.33 -2.77 -2.10
N PHE A 168 -16.11 -2.52 -0.82
CA PHE A 168 -15.48 -3.50 0.06
C PHE A 168 -16.45 -4.19 1.02
N THR A 169 -17.63 -3.61 1.30
CA THR A 169 -18.60 -4.28 2.20
C THR A 169 -19.26 -5.45 1.51
N GLN A 170 -19.27 -6.59 2.18
CA GLN A 170 -20.02 -7.81 1.90
C GLN A 170 -20.55 -8.36 3.23
N ASP A 171 -21.35 -9.44 3.20
CA ASP A 171 -22.04 -10.00 4.37
C ASP A 171 -21.17 -10.18 5.63
N ASN A 172 -19.87 -10.47 5.43
CA ASN A 172 -18.93 -10.71 6.53
C ASN A 172 -17.83 -9.63 6.66
N ILE A 173 -17.91 -8.55 5.86
CA ILE A 173 -16.91 -7.49 5.87
C ILE A 173 -17.55 -6.20 6.35
N VAL A 174 -17.06 -5.66 7.46
CA VAL A 174 -17.52 -4.40 8.04
C VAL A 174 -16.39 -3.39 8.11
N ILE A 175 -16.70 -2.13 7.83
CA ILE A 175 -15.76 -1.04 8.04
C ILE A 175 -15.70 -0.74 9.54
N LYS A 176 -14.51 -0.85 10.11
CA LYS A 176 -14.26 -0.57 11.54
C LYS A 176 -13.93 0.88 11.80
N ARG A 177 -13.19 1.52 10.88
CA ARG A 177 -12.65 2.86 11.07
C ARG A 177 -12.43 3.54 9.73
N VAL A 178 -12.77 4.81 9.63
CA VAL A 178 -12.44 5.69 8.51
C VAL A 178 -11.86 6.97 9.09
N GLU A 179 -10.78 7.46 8.51
CA GLU A 179 -10.18 8.75 8.88
C GLU A 179 -9.80 9.54 7.63
N TYR A 180 -10.01 10.85 7.70
CA TYR A 180 -9.46 11.80 6.74
C TYR A 180 -8.20 12.38 7.33
N ILE A 181 -7.07 12.13 6.67
CA ILE A 181 -5.74 12.48 7.17
C ILE A 181 -5.09 13.47 6.23
N ASN A 182 -4.62 14.59 6.78
CA ASN A 182 -3.77 15.52 6.05
C ASN A 182 -2.33 14.96 6.03
N HIS A 183 -1.84 14.62 4.85
CA HIS A 183 -0.45 14.25 4.66
C HIS A 183 0.37 15.48 4.30
N THR A 184 1.33 15.84 5.15
CA THR A 184 2.33 16.84 4.80
C THR A 184 3.47 16.17 4.03
N THR A 185 3.65 16.60 2.79
CA THR A 185 4.73 16.08 1.94
C THR A 185 6.09 16.59 2.41
N PRO A 186 7.22 16.01 1.95
CA PRO A 186 8.56 16.56 2.19
C PRO A 186 8.76 17.99 1.69
N PHE A 187 7.86 18.49 0.84
CA PHE A 187 7.85 19.86 0.30
C PHE A 187 6.92 20.81 1.05
N GLU A 188 6.48 20.44 2.25
CA GLU A 188 5.56 21.20 3.09
C GLU A 188 4.17 21.46 2.48
N THR A 189 3.79 20.72 1.43
CA THR A 189 2.44 20.77 0.86
C THR A 189 1.52 19.76 1.55
N ILE A 190 0.25 20.15 1.75
CA ILE A 190 -0.76 19.29 2.37
C ILE A 190 -1.54 18.54 1.29
N GLN A 191 -1.68 17.23 1.45
CA GLN A 191 -2.49 16.34 0.60
C GLN A 191 -3.54 15.64 1.45
N ASN A 192 -4.79 15.59 0.94
CA ASN A 192 -5.95 14.98 1.59
C ASN A 192 -6.37 13.70 0.87
#